data_279eb0a34e69025b09ca5ea332db2cf1
#
_entry.id   279eb0a34e69025b09ca5ea332db2cf1
#
_cell.length_a   1.000
_cell.length_b   1.000
_cell.length_c   1.000
_cell.angle_alpha   90.00
_cell.angle_beta   90.00
_cell.angle_gamma   90.00
#
_symmetry.space_group_name_H-M   'P 1'
#
loop_
_entity.id
_entity.type
_entity.pdbx_description
1 polymer ?
#
loop_
_entity_poly.entity_id
_entity_poly.type
_entity_poly.pdbx_seq_one_letter_code
_entity_poly.pdbx_strand_id
1 'polypeptide(L)'
;MVRICLQRRETIHPAAENVAKRHLGTPRRETTDLVGKEMLLYRCVSGKDFDSVIAMDLPFQIFIPFGRGGEETARRIPPASLQLPSRIAETYYELVVSVQQGASTQHKYAFPIPLQRYDTLSTFGMYNRPESKIATNDSVVTLGISLPKWSYGPLDPITVYIKLSPNPDWLNKARKVTIQKITLSIEEEITFNPEGDEPTKKVNRIAKHTQPVGIKMPEAGYITNLGLVFPARDLRDSDGILKRGKQAFPMYEVSSFTTTSTLYKIEFFLSIKVWRPAAAAAAAPPPSDNG
;
A
#
# COMPACT_ATOMS: atom_id res chain seq x y z
N MET A 1 -3.22 36.11 -22.00
CA MET A 1 -2.59 35.60 -20.76
C MET A 1 -2.38 34.10 -20.89
N VAL A 2 -1.17 33.59 -20.51
CA VAL A 2 -0.86 32.15 -20.48
C VAL A 2 -0.42 31.77 -19.08
N ARG A 3 -1.04 30.71 -18.53
CA ARG A 3 -0.68 30.12 -17.25
C ARG A 3 -0.39 28.64 -17.41
N ILE A 4 0.44 28.11 -16.54
CA ILE A 4 0.76 26.69 -16.49
C ILE A 4 0.77 26.20 -15.03
N CYS A 5 0.28 25.00 -14.82
CA CYS A 5 0.35 24.33 -13.52
C CYS A 5 0.44 22.82 -13.70
N LEU A 6 0.98 22.15 -12.68
CA LEU A 6 0.92 20.70 -12.55
C LEU A 6 -0.23 20.35 -11.61
N GLN A 7 -1.14 19.54 -12.07
CA GLN A 7 -2.28 19.05 -11.28
C GLN A 7 -2.12 17.56 -11.01
N ARG A 8 -2.43 17.15 -9.79
CA ARG A 8 -2.59 15.77 -9.38
C ARG A 8 -4.08 15.48 -9.31
N ARG A 9 -4.49 14.41 -9.95
CA ARG A 9 -5.86 13.91 -9.87
C ARG A 9 -5.86 12.52 -9.26
N GLU A 10 -6.63 12.35 -8.20
CA GLU A 10 -6.83 11.08 -7.52
C GLU A 10 -8.28 10.65 -7.63
N THR A 11 -8.48 9.36 -7.89
CA THR A 11 -9.83 8.79 -7.96
C THR A 11 -9.89 7.46 -7.23
N ILE A 12 -11.01 7.18 -6.58
CA ILE A 12 -11.32 5.89 -5.97
C ILE A 12 -12.69 5.38 -6.38
N HIS A 13 -12.75 4.04 -6.57
CA HIS A 13 -13.97 3.28 -6.83
C HIS A 13 -14.02 2.06 -5.92
N PRO A 14 -14.31 2.20 -4.62
CA PRO A 14 -14.20 1.11 -3.65
C PRO A 14 -15.06 -0.12 -3.98
N ALA A 15 -16.16 0.08 -4.69
CA ALA A 15 -17.10 -0.99 -5.06
C ALA A 15 -16.83 -1.62 -6.43
N ALA A 16 -15.76 -1.22 -7.14
CA ALA A 16 -15.50 -1.68 -8.50
C ALA A 16 -15.28 -3.20 -8.63
N GLU A 17 -14.97 -3.88 -7.53
CA GLU A 17 -14.77 -5.34 -7.51
C GLU A 17 -16.05 -6.17 -7.48
N ASN A 18 -17.13 -5.64 -6.96
CA ASN A 18 -18.41 -6.32 -6.92
C ASN A 18 -19.23 -5.93 -8.15
N VAL A 19 -19.21 -6.76 -9.19
CA VAL A 19 -20.01 -6.55 -10.41
C VAL A 19 -21.49 -6.33 -10.07
N ALA A 20 -22.02 -7.03 -9.07
CA ALA A 20 -23.40 -6.85 -8.60
C ALA A 20 -23.63 -5.50 -7.90
N LYS A 21 -22.59 -4.90 -7.28
CA LYS A 21 -22.67 -3.61 -6.60
C LYS A 21 -22.34 -2.43 -7.52
N ARG A 22 -21.78 -2.67 -8.71
CA ARG A 22 -21.55 -1.60 -9.72
C ARG A 22 -22.82 -0.87 -10.10
N HIS A 23 -23.97 -1.54 -10.04
CA HIS A 23 -25.28 -0.96 -10.32
C HIS A 23 -25.92 -0.20 -9.15
N LEU A 24 -25.35 -0.32 -7.94
CA LEU A 24 -25.84 0.33 -6.72
C LEU A 24 -25.07 1.62 -6.36
N GLY A 25 -24.34 2.19 -7.34
CA GLY A 25 -23.94 3.60 -7.27
C GLY A 25 -23.14 4.03 -6.06
N THR A 26 -22.10 3.29 -5.64
CA THR A 26 -21.08 3.92 -4.81
C THR A 26 -20.40 4.98 -5.65
N PRO A 27 -20.53 6.26 -5.28
CA PRO A 27 -20.05 7.34 -6.12
C PRO A 27 -18.51 7.24 -6.24
N ARG A 28 -18.04 7.42 -7.47
CA ARG A 28 -16.65 7.72 -7.73
C ARG A 28 -16.28 8.96 -6.94
N ARG A 29 -15.28 8.85 -6.09
CA ARG A 29 -14.70 10.03 -5.44
C ARG A 29 -13.48 10.47 -6.24
N GLU A 30 -13.39 11.76 -6.46
CA GLU A 30 -12.29 12.38 -7.19
C GLU A 30 -11.84 13.64 -6.48
N THR A 31 -10.53 13.84 -6.39
CA THR A 31 -9.90 15.09 -5.95
C THR A 31 -8.92 15.56 -7.00
N THR A 32 -8.79 16.87 -7.11
CA THR A 32 -7.79 17.50 -7.98
C THR A 32 -7.04 18.53 -7.16
N ASP A 33 -5.73 18.33 -7.03
CA ASP A 33 -4.85 19.19 -6.26
C ASP A 33 -3.78 19.83 -7.13
N LEU A 34 -3.42 21.06 -6.78
CA LEU A 34 -2.31 21.75 -7.39
C LEU A 34 -0.99 21.24 -6.79
N VAL A 35 -0.06 20.80 -7.65
CA VAL A 35 1.28 20.39 -7.23
C VAL A 35 2.26 21.56 -7.42
N GLY A 36 2.73 22.11 -6.33
CA GLY A 36 3.56 23.31 -6.37
C GLY A 36 2.72 24.59 -6.53
N LYS A 37 3.12 25.43 -7.47
CA LYS A 37 2.48 26.72 -7.72
C LYS A 37 2.04 26.85 -9.19
N GLU A 38 0.92 27.51 -9.41
CA GLU A 38 0.55 27.98 -10.75
C GLU A 38 1.52 29.10 -11.18
N MET A 39 1.97 29.06 -12.40
CA MET A 39 2.90 30.03 -12.97
C MET A 39 2.21 30.83 -14.06
N LEU A 40 2.38 32.15 -14.01
CA LEU A 40 2.01 33.04 -15.09
C LEU A 40 3.21 33.13 -16.05
N LEU A 41 3.08 32.57 -17.25
CA LEU A 41 4.14 32.55 -18.25
C LEU A 41 4.10 33.79 -19.15
N TYR A 42 2.89 34.26 -19.44
CA TYR A 42 2.72 35.43 -20.30
C TYR A 42 1.51 36.26 -19.91
N ARG A 43 1.67 37.57 -19.95
CA ARG A 43 0.60 38.55 -19.80
C ARG A 43 0.81 39.67 -20.80
N CYS A 44 -0.25 40.17 -21.40
CA CYS A 44 -0.19 41.35 -22.26
C CYS A 44 0.42 42.54 -21.53
N VAL A 45 1.11 43.37 -22.27
CA VAL A 45 1.71 44.61 -21.75
C VAL A 45 0.59 45.52 -21.22
N SER A 46 0.88 46.21 -20.12
CA SER A 46 -0.06 47.15 -19.50
C SER A 46 -0.54 48.21 -20.52
N GLY A 47 -1.86 48.39 -20.59
CA GLY A 47 -2.51 49.28 -21.51
C GLY A 47 -2.96 48.68 -22.85
N LYS A 48 -2.71 47.37 -23.07
CA LYS A 48 -3.25 46.62 -24.22
C LYS A 48 -4.21 45.56 -23.73
N ASP A 49 -5.37 45.47 -24.36
CA ASP A 49 -6.39 44.45 -24.06
C ASP A 49 -5.99 43.06 -24.64
N PHE A 50 -5.25 43.06 -25.74
CA PHE A 50 -4.78 41.84 -26.40
C PHE A 50 -3.49 42.07 -27.19
N ASP A 51 -2.70 40.99 -27.36
CA ASP A 51 -1.57 40.90 -28.27
C ASP A 51 -1.85 39.81 -29.30
N SER A 52 -1.54 40.08 -30.57
CA SER A 52 -1.57 39.07 -31.63
C SER A 52 -0.22 38.31 -31.62
N VAL A 53 -0.29 37.00 -31.34
CA VAL A 53 0.91 36.14 -31.25
C VAL A 53 0.76 34.99 -32.25
N ILE A 54 1.75 34.81 -33.13
CA ILE A 54 1.78 33.73 -34.11
C ILE A 54 2.51 32.52 -33.49
N ALA A 55 3.62 32.75 -32.82
CA ALA A 55 4.40 31.73 -32.12
C ALA A 55 5.14 32.35 -30.91
N MET A 56 5.28 31.62 -29.84
CA MET A 56 5.98 32.09 -28.63
C MET A 56 6.57 30.89 -27.87
N ASP A 57 7.86 31.01 -27.54
CA ASP A 57 8.54 30.07 -26.64
C ASP A 57 8.49 30.61 -25.21
N LEU A 58 7.88 29.86 -24.32
CA LEU A 58 7.70 30.22 -22.90
C LEU A 58 8.37 29.19 -22.03
N PRO A 59 9.66 29.39 -21.65
CA PRO A 59 10.34 28.47 -20.75
C PRO A 59 9.73 28.52 -19.36
N PHE A 60 9.62 27.34 -18.72
CA PHE A 60 9.10 27.21 -17.37
C PHE A 60 9.83 26.14 -16.57
N GLN A 61 9.71 26.22 -15.25
CA GLN A 61 10.23 25.22 -14.33
C GLN A 61 9.23 25.06 -13.19
N ILE A 62 8.74 23.83 -12.98
CA ILE A 62 7.82 23.49 -11.88
C ILE A 62 8.58 22.64 -10.88
N PHE A 63 8.62 23.11 -9.63
CA PHE A 63 9.21 22.37 -8.51
C PHE A 63 8.14 21.47 -7.88
N ILE A 64 8.43 20.17 -7.81
CA ILE A 64 7.60 19.22 -7.06
C ILE A 64 8.04 19.29 -5.59
N PRO A 65 7.11 19.57 -4.65
CA PRO A 65 7.45 19.69 -3.24
C PRO A 65 7.94 18.37 -2.65
N PHE A 66 8.97 18.43 -1.81
CA PHE A 66 9.54 17.27 -1.12
C PHE A 66 8.88 16.96 0.24
N GLY A 67 7.71 17.49 0.52
CA GLY A 67 6.99 17.22 1.75
C GLY A 67 7.54 17.92 3.00
N ARG A 68 8.40 18.94 2.84
CA ARG A 68 9.00 19.70 3.94
C ARG A 68 8.41 21.12 4.06
N GLY A 69 7.11 21.27 3.92
CA GLY A 69 6.44 22.57 4.02
C GLY A 69 5.62 22.75 5.31
N GLY A 70 5.30 24.00 5.66
CA GLY A 70 4.53 24.35 6.85
C GLY A 70 3.04 23.99 6.76
N GLU A 71 2.48 23.90 5.57
CA GLU A 71 1.10 23.49 5.35
C GLU A 71 0.98 21.96 5.25
N GLU A 72 -0.12 21.40 5.75
CA GLU A 72 -0.31 19.96 5.84
C GLU A 72 -0.29 19.25 4.48
N THR A 73 -0.84 19.87 3.45
CA THR A 73 -0.79 19.40 2.05
C THR A 73 0.61 19.41 1.45
N ALA A 74 1.47 20.37 1.86
CA ALA A 74 2.86 20.49 1.40
C ALA A 74 3.82 19.55 2.14
N ARG A 75 3.41 18.95 3.26
CA ARG A 75 4.23 18.02 4.06
C ARG A 75 4.33 16.63 3.44
N ARG A 76 3.39 16.26 2.57
CA ARG A 76 3.39 14.94 1.95
C ARG A 76 4.11 14.96 0.63
N ILE A 77 5.05 14.03 0.47
CA ILE A 77 5.66 13.79 -0.84
C ILE A 77 4.55 13.33 -1.79
N PRO A 78 4.38 13.96 -2.95
CA PRO A 78 3.38 13.51 -3.92
C PRO A 78 3.56 12.02 -4.25
N PRO A 79 2.50 11.22 -4.27
CA PRO A 79 2.58 9.82 -4.63
C PRO A 79 3.05 9.65 -6.07
N ALA A 80 3.61 8.49 -6.43
CA ALA A 80 3.88 8.17 -7.82
C ALA A 80 2.56 8.01 -8.60
N SER A 81 2.63 8.13 -9.92
CA SER A 81 1.50 7.76 -10.77
C SER A 81 1.18 6.30 -10.56
N LEU A 82 -0.09 5.99 -10.33
CA LEU A 82 -0.55 4.66 -9.98
C LEU A 82 -1.93 4.40 -10.58
N GLN A 83 -2.11 3.21 -11.11
CA GLN A 83 -3.42 2.70 -11.52
C GLN A 83 -3.58 1.27 -10.98
N LEU A 84 -4.47 1.09 -10.02
CA LEU A 84 -4.79 -0.24 -9.50
C LEU A 84 -5.76 -0.97 -10.45
N PRO A 85 -5.76 -2.31 -10.44
CA PRO A 85 -6.67 -3.11 -11.25
C PRO A 85 -8.14 -2.69 -11.05
N SER A 86 -8.92 -2.81 -12.13
CA SER A 86 -10.32 -2.37 -12.16
C SER A 86 -10.52 -0.88 -11.81
N ARG A 87 -9.45 -0.10 -11.82
CA ARG A 87 -9.44 1.33 -11.48
C ARG A 87 -10.06 1.63 -10.12
N ILE A 88 -9.83 0.75 -9.14
CA ILE A 88 -10.34 0.93 -7.78
C ILE A 88 -9.69 2.11 -7.07
N ALA A 89 -8.44 2.43 -7.42
CA ALA A 89 -7.74 3.66 -7.05
C ALA A 89 -6.76 4.05 -8.16
N GLU A 90 -6.69 5.33 -8.45
CA GLU A 90 -5.80 5.91 -9.46
C GLU A 90 -5.21 7.22 -8.95
N THR A 91 -3.95 7.47 -9.31
CA THR A 91 -3.29 8.77 -9.21
C THR A 91 -2.59 9.07 -10.52
N TYR A 92 -2.90 10.20 -11.12
CA TYR A 92 -2.23 10.68 -12.31
C TYR A 92 -1.99 12.18 -12.27
N TYR A 93 -1.04 12.61 -13.07
CA TYR A 93 -0.62 14.00 -13.14
C TYR A 93 -0.82 14.55 -14.53
N GLU A 94 -1.25 15.80 -14.60
CA GLU A 94 -1.45 16.53 -15.83
C GLU A 94 -0.80 17.90 -15.74
N LEU A 95 -0.03 18.23 -16.76
CA LEU A 95 0.43 19.59 -16.97
C LEU A 95 -0.70 20.35 -17.68
N VAL A 96 -1.27 21.32 -17.00
CA VAL A 96 -2.41 22.09 -17.51
C VAL A 96 -1.92 23.46 -17.94
N VAL A 97 -2.09 23.75 -19.23
CA VAL A 97 -1.84 25.06 -19.82
C VAL A 97 -3.16 25.76 -20.07
N SER A 98 -3.32 26.95 -19.52
CA SER A 98 -4.50 27.80 -19.69
C SER A 98 -4.14 29.01 -20.51
N VAL A 99 -4.80 29.16 -21.66
CA VAL A 99 -4.65 30.29 -22.57
C VAL A 99 -5.92 31.12 -22.59
N GLN A 100 -5.82 32.37 -22.20
CA GLN A 100 -6.92 33.29 -22.28
C GLN A 100 -6.85 34.05 -23.61
N GLN A 101 -7.85 33.88 -24.44
CA GLN A 101 -8.02 34.59 -25.71
C GLN A 101 -9.16 35.61 -25.59
N GLY A 102 -8.81 36.89 -25.77
CA GLY A 102 -9.82 37.97 -25.59
C GLY A 102 -10.27 38.09 -24.12
N ALA A 103 -11.40 38.76 -23.92
CA ALA A 103 -11.90 39.11 -22.59
C ALA A 103 -12.56 37.93 -21.84
N SER A 104 -13.15 36.97 -22.56
CA SER A 104 -14.02 35.94 -21.95
C SER A 104 -13.68 34.50 -22.30
N THR A 105 -12.82 34.23 -23.27
CA THR A 105 -12.53 32.86 -23.72
C THR A 105 -11.26 32.33 -23.12
N GLN A 106 -11.37 31.22 -22.35
CA GLN A 106 -10.25 30.50 -21.81
C GLN A 106 -10.18 29.09 -22.38
N HIS A 107 -9.08 28.75 -23.00
CA HIS A 107 -8.78 27.38 -23.46
C HIS A 107 -7.85 26.70 -22.49
N LYS A 108 -8.14 25.44 -22.15
CA LYS A 108 -7.30 24.60 -21.30
C LYS A 108 -6.81 23.40 -22.09
N TYR A 109 -5.51 23.15 -22.00
CA TYR A 109 -4.84 22.00 -22.61
C TYR A 109 -4.19 21.20 -21.48
N ALA A 110 -4.46 19.89 -21.43
CA ALA A 110 -3.94 19.00 -20.42
C ALA A 110 -3.02 17.96 -21.07
N PHE A 111 -1.83 17.80 -20.52
CA PHE A 111 -0.82 16.86 -20.98
C PHE A 111 -0.50 15.89 -19.84
N PRO A 112 -0.68 14.56 -20.03
CA PRO A 112 -0.38 13.60 -18.99
C PRO A 112 1.13 13.53 -18.73
N ILE A 113 1.52 13.56 -17.45
CA ILE A 113 2.90 13.48 -16.98
C ILE A 113 3.02 12.28 -16.03
N PRO A 114 3.62 11.16 -16.45
CA PRO A 114 3.85 10.04 -15.54
C PRO A 114 4.95 10.41 -14.54
N LEU A 115 4.62 10.38 -13.25
CA LEU A 115 5.58 10.56 -12.18
C LEU A 115 5.99 9.21 -11.60
N GLN A 116 7.28 9.00 -11.44
CA GLN A 116 7.85 7.84 -10.75
C GLN A 116 8.58 8.32 -9.51
N ARG A 117 8.54 7.51 -8.46
CA ARG A 117 9.24 7.76 -7.22
C ARG A 117 10.44 6.85 -7.09
N TYR A 118 11.57 7.44 -6.76
CA TYR A 118 12.81 6.73 -6.45
C TYR A 118 13.26 7.08 -5.04
N ASP A 119 13.67 6.06 -4.26
CA ASP A 119 14.29 6.29 -2.98
C ASP A 119 15.76 6.69 -3.18
N THR A 120 16.23 7.62 -2.35
CA THR A 120 17.63 8.00 -2.33
C THR A 120 18.45 7.03 -1.47
N LEU A 121 19.77 6.95 -1.69
CA LEU A 121 20.69 6.14 -0.88
C LEU A 121 20.62 6.47 0.62
N SER A 122 20.38 7.75 0.97
CA SER A 122 20.21 8.17 2.36
C SER A 122 18.94 7.58 3.00
N THR A 123 17.88 7.50 2.24
CA THR A 123 16.63 6.87 2.70
C THR A 123 16.80 5.37 2.85
N PHE A 124 17.52 4.72 1.94
CA PHE A 124 17.82 3.30 2.00
C PHE A 124 18.56 2.92 3.31
N GLY A 125 19.53 3.72 3.73
CA GLY A 125 20.25 3.51 4.99
C GLY A 125 19.36 3.55 6.23
N MET A 126 18.29 4.33 6.22
CA MET A 126 17.31 4.38 7.32
C MET A 126 16.50 3.09 7.46
N TYR A 127 16.16 2.44 6.35
CA TYR A 127 15.30 1.26 6.32
C TYR A 127 16.07 -0.06 6.39
N ASN A 128 17.39 -0.03 6.25
CA ASN A 128 18.24 -1.21 6.31
C ASN A 128 18.73 -1.51 7.74
N ARG A 129 17.86 -1.37 8.73
CA ARG A 129 18.11 -1.68 10.14
C ARG A 129 17.32 -2.91 10.56
N PRO A 130 17.92 -3.78 11.41
CA PRO A 130 17.19 -4.87 12.03
C PRO A 130 16.02 -4.33 12.86
N GLU A 131 14.88 -4.97 12.75
CA GLU A 131 13.72 -4.67 13.56
C GLU A 131 13.24 -5.92 14.28
N SER A 132 12.85 -5.78 15.55
CA SER A 132 12.34 -6.85 16.38
C SER A 132 11.04 -6.43 17.03
N LYS A 133 10.07 -7.33 17.05
CA LYS A 133 8.77 -7.15 17.69
C LYS A 133 8.40 -8.36 18.52
N ILE A 134 7.84 -8.12 19.70
CA ILE A 134 7.30 -9.17 20.55
C ILE A 134 5.78 -9.00 20.59
N ALA A 135 5.07 -10.08 20.27
CA ALA A 135 3.60 -10.13 20.36
C ALA A 135 3.19 -11.08 21.49
N THR A 136 2.34 -10.59 22.36
CA THR A 136 1.81 -11.33 23.54
C THR A 136 0.32 -11.58 23.43
N ASN A 137 -0.18 -11.93 22.24
CA ASN A 137 -1.61 -12.19 22.02
C ASN A 137 -2.10 -13.43 22.80
N ASP A 138 -1.18 -14.20 23.36
CA ASP A 138 -1.45 -15.39 24.14
C ASP A 138 -0.64 -15.34 25.44
N SER A 139 -1.34 -15.43 26.57
CA SER A 139 -0.67 -15.45 27.88
C SER A 139 0.24 -16.69 28.09
N VAL A 140 0.07 -17.74 27.31
CA VAL A 140 0.79 -19.02 27.47
C VAL A 140 2.09 -19.05 26.67
N VAL A 141 2.10 -18.46 25.48
CA VAL A 141 3.27 -18.46 24.58
C VAL A 141 3.49 -17.06 24.01
N THR A 142 4.72 -16.61 24.07
CA THR A 142 5.15 -15.33 23.50
C THR A 142 5.75 -15.56 22.11
N LEU A 143 5.39 -14.73 21.15
CA LEU A 143 5.92 -14.74 19.79
C LEU A 143 6.89 -13.57 19.60
N GLY A 144 8.16 -13.88 19.45
CA GLY A 144 9.20 -12.93 19.05
C GLY A 144 9.45 -13.02 17.54
N ILE A 145 9.54 -11.88 16.89
CA ILE A 145 9.79 -11.75 15.45
C ILE A 145 10.98 -10.81 15.27
N SER A 146 11.92 -11.18 14.41
CA SER A 146 13.02 -10.31 14.02
C SER A 146 13.22 -10.33 12.51
N LEU A 147 13.45 -9.14 11.95
CA LEU A 147 13.72 -8.88 10.54
C LEU A 147 15.09 -8.22 10.39
N PRO A 148 15.93 -8.62 9.43
CA PRO A 148 17.22 -7.97 9.19
C PRO A 148 17.05 -6.56 8.62
N LYS A 149 15.99 -6.31 7.88
CA LYS A 149 15.59 -5.01 7.33
C LYS A 149 14.08 -4.94 7.24
N TRP A 150 13.51 -3.76 7.07
CA TRP A 150 12.07 -3.56 6.96
C TRP A 150 11.62 -2.84 5.68
N SER A 151 12.55 -2.62 4.74
CA SER A 151 12.26 -2.16 3.39
C SER A 151 12.63 -3.25 2.40
N TYR A 152 11.69 -3.61 1.55
CA TYR A 152 11.81 -4.65 0.55
C TYR A 152 11.25 -4.18 -0.78
N GLY A 153 11.95 -4.51 -1.86
CA GLY A 153 11.52 -4.29 -3.24
C GLY A 153 11.01 -5.56 -3.92
N PRO A 154 10.56 -5.44 -5.18
CA PRO A 154 10.21 -6.59 -6.00
C PRO A 154 11.37 -7.58 -6.10
N LEU A 155 11.07 -8.88 -5.99
CA LEU A 155 12.02 -10.00 -5.99
C LEU A 155 13.00 -10.05 -4.81
N ASP A 156 12.91 -9.13 -3.85
CA ASP A 156 13.72 -9.20 -2.64
C ASP A 156 13.36 -10.43 -1.82
N PRO A 157 14.36 -11.20 -1.32
CA PRO A 157 14.12 -12.24 -0.34
C PRO A 157 13.83 -11.63 1.03
N ILE A 158 12.74 -12.08 1.64
CA ILE A 158 12.33 -11.70 2.99
C ILE A 158 12.58 -12.88 3.90
N THR A 159 13.50 -12.74 4.85
CA THR A 159 13.75 -13.75 5.87
C THR A 159 13.26 -13.22 7.22
N VAL A 160 12.44 -14.01 7.89
CA VAL A 160 11.86 -13.69 9.18
C VAL A 160 12.35 -14.70 10.20
N TYR A 161 12.99 -14.22 11.27
CA TYR A 161 13.37 -15.04 12.41
C TYR A 161 12.24 -15.04 13.43
N ILE A 162 11.83 -16.23 13.83
CA ILE A 162 10.66 -16.47 14.70
C ILE A 162 11.16 -17.21 15.94
N LYS A 163 10.82 -16.66 17.11
CA LYS A 163 11.07 -17.28 18.41
C LYS A 163 9.77 -17.43 19.16
N LEU A 164 9.37 -18.64 19.46
CA LEU A 164 8.26 -18.94 20.35
C LEU A 164 8.83 -19.29 21.73
N SER A 165 8.47 -18.55 22.74
CA SER A 165 8.93 -18.75 24.12
C SER A 165 7.75 -19.09 25.03
N PRO A 166 7.85 -20.15 25.85
CA PRO A 166 6.84 -20.42 26.86
C PRO A 166 6.86 -19.30 27.92
N ASN A 167 5.68 -18.88 28.35
CA ASN A 167 5.60 -17.93 29.45
C ASN A 167 5.95 -18.64 30.77
N PRO A 168 6.92 -18.13 31.56
CA PRO A 168 7.31 -18.72 32.80
C PRO A 168 6.16 -18.95 33.80
N ASP A 169 5.23 -18.02 33.87
CA ASP A 169 4.07 -18.09 34.78
C ASP A 169 3.06 -19.20 34.39
N TRP A 170 3.16 -19.71 33.18
CA TRP A 170 2.24 -20.70 32.61
C TRP A 170 2.93 -21.92 32.02
N LEU A 171 4.13 -22.28 32.52
CA LEU A 171 4.95 -23.39 31.99
C LEU A 171 4.19 -24.69 31.82
N ASN A 172 3.40 -25.10 32.83
CA ASN A 172 2.61 -26.33 32.79
C ASN A 172 1.57 -26.34 31.67
N LYS A 173 1.00 -25.16 31.31
CA LYS A 173 0.09 -25.02 30.19
C LYS A 173 0.87 -24.95 28.88
N ALA A 174 1.98 -24.24 28.84
CA ALA A 174 2.83 -24.09 27.67
C ALA A 174 3.35 -25.46 27.17
N ARG A 175 3.80 -26.35 28.05
CA ARG A 175 4.25 -27.72 27.70
C ARG A 175 3.16 -28.55 27.00
N LYS A 176 1.87 -28.24 27.21
CA LYS A 176 0.74 -28.93 26.57
C LYS A 176 0.40 -28.38 25.18
N VAL A 177 0.97 -27.21 24.82
CA VAL A 177 0.72 -26.59 23.51
C VAL A 177 1.48 -27.37 22.44
N THR A 178 0.80 -27.77 21.39
CA THR A 178 1.40 -28.35 20.18
C THR A 178 1.42 -27.29 19.10
N ILE A 179 2.61 -27.00 18.56
CA ILE A 179 2.76 -26.12 17.41
C ILE A 179 2.52 -26.96 16.16
N GLN A 180 1.42 -26.77 15.48
CA GLN A 180 1.08 -27.55 14.27
C GLN A 180 1.79 -27.04 13.04
N LYS A 181 1.70 -25.74 12.81
CA LYS A 181 2.28 -25.08 11.65
C LYS A 181 2.49 -23.59 11.92
N ILE A 182 3.44 -23.02 11.22
CA ILE A 182 3.69 -21.58 11.20
C ILE A 182 3.47 -21.08 9.77
N THR A 183 2.70 -20.02 9.63
CA THR A 183 2.41 -19.41 8.34
C THR A 183 2.94 -17.98 8.32
N LEU A 184 3.75 -17.68 7.33
CA LEU A 184 4.18 -16.33 6.98
C LEU A 184 3.42 -15.89 5.73
N SER A 185 2.88 -14.69 5.73
CA SER A 185 2.25 -14.09 4.56
C SER A 185 2.60 -12.62 4.41
N ILE A 186 2.63 -12.17 3.16
CA ILE A 186 2.68 -10.75 2.80
C ILE A 186 1.26 -10.33 2.46
N GLU A 187 0.79 -9.29 3.10
CA GLU A 187 -0.55 -8.74 2.92
C GLU A 187 -0.42 -7.27 2.50
N GLU A 188 -1.09 -6.90 1.40
CA GLU A 188 -1.27 -5.53 0.95
C GLU A 188 -2.60 -5.03 1.52
N GLU A 189 -2.57 -3.97 2.29
CA GLU A 189 -3.75 -3.29 2.80
C GLU A 189 -3.97 -2.01 2.03
N ILE A 190 -5.12 -1.88 1.39
CA ILE A 190 -5.57 -0.66 0.73
C ILE A 190 -6.66 -0.07 1.60
N THR A 191 -6.39 1.10 2.17
CA THR A 191 -7.37 1.87 2.92
C THR A 191 -7.92 2.97 2.03
N PHE A 192 -9.21 2.96 1.76
CA PHE A 192 -9.91 4.02 1.05
C PHE A 192 -10.42 5.06 2.03
N ASN A 193 -10.33 6.32 1.64
CA ASN A 193 -10.76 7.46 2.45
C ASN A 193 -10.12 7.46 3.87
N PRO A 194 -8.78 7.39 3.98
CA PRO A 194 -8.09 7.15 5.26
C PRO A 194 -8.33 8.26 6.30
N GLU A 195 -8.64 9.45 5.86
CA GLU A 195 -8.90 10.63 6.71
C GLU A 195 -10.39 10.99 6.77
N GLY A 196 -11.26 10.17 6.18
CA GLY A 196 -12.70 10.40 6.19
C GLY A 196 -13.40 9.74 7.38
N ASP A 197 -14.68 10.02 7.54
CA ASP A 197 -15.51 9.53 8.65
C ASP A 197 -15.65 8.00 8.66
N GLU A 198 -15.60 7.35 7.49
CA GLU A 198 -15.76 5.92 7.33
C GLU A 198 -14.66 5.33 6.42
N PRO A 199 -13.45 5.14 6.93
CA PRO A 199 -12.39 4.49 6.14
C PRO A 199 -12.73 3.02 5.91
N THR A 200 -12.64 2.58 4.67
CA THR A 200 -12.85 1.18 4.29
C THR A 200 -11.52 0.53 3.94
N LYS A 201 -11.33 -0.73 4.38
CA LYS A 201 -10.10 -1.46 4.17
C LYS A 201 -10.31 -2.67 3.30
N LYS A 202 -9.35 -2.89 2.41
CA LYS A 202 -9.23 -4.09 1.60
C LYS A 202 -7.88 -4.72 1.84
N VAL A 203 -7.87 -6.00 2.18
CA VAL A 203 -6.63 -6.75 2.42
C VAL A 203 -6.48 -7.82 1.35
N ASN A 204 -5.37 -7.76 0.62
CA ASN A 204 -5.00 -8.70 -0.41
C ASN A 204 -3.76 -9.49 0.03
N ARG A 205 -3.86 -10.83 0.02
CA ARG A 205 -2.70 -11.67 0.31
C ARG A 205 -1.85 -11.83 -0.94
N ILE A 206 -0.63 -11.29 -0.89
CA ILE A 206 0.31 -11.27 -2.01
C ILE A 206 1.08 -12.58 -2.11
N ALA A 207 1.63 -13.04 -0.98
CA ALA A 207 2.41 -14.26 -0.91
C ALA A 207 2.16 -14.98 0.41
N LYS A 208 2.36 -16.30 0.42
CA LYS A 208 2.18 -17.13 1.61
C LYS A 208 3.14 -18.31 1.59
N HIS A 209 3.78 -18.55 2.73
CA HIS A 209 4.56 -19.75 3.00
C HIS A 209 4.08 -20.39 4.31
N THR A 210 3.89 -21.69 4.31
CA THR A 210 3.47 -22.44 5.50
C THR A 210 4.46 -23.56 5.76
N GLN A 211 5.03 -23.56 6.95
CA GLN A 211 5.91 -24.63 7.44
C GLN A 211 5.13 -25.51 8.42
N PRO A 212 4.96 -26.80 8.15
CA PRO A 212 4.47 -27.75 9.15
C PRO A 212 5.55 -27.95 10.23
N VAL A 213 5.13 -28.06 11.48
CA VAL A 213 6.03 -28.22 12.63
C VAL A 213 5.70 -29.51 13.40
N GLY A 214 4.48 -29.66 13.92
CA GLY A 214 4.00 -30.89 14.54
C GLY A 214 4.65 -31.24 15.89
N ILE A 215 5.21 -30.28 16.63
CA ILE A 215 5.92 -30.54 17.89
C ILE A 215 5.21 -29.94 19.10
N LYS A 216 5.41 -30.56 20.29
CA LYS A 216 5.06 -29.92 21.56
C LYS A 216 6.02 -28.78 21.87
N MET A 217 5.52 -27.75 22.54
CA MET A 217 6.35 -26.60 22.93
C MET A 217 7.51 -27.03 23.82
N PRO A 218 8.79 -26.83 23.38
CA PRO A 218 9.96 -27.11 24.21
C PRO A 218 10.08 -26.09 25.34
N GLU A 219 10.69 -26.49 26.46
CA GLU A 219 10.95 -25.59 27.61
C GLU A 219 11.88 -24.42 27.23
N ALA A 220 12.88 -24.69 26.41
CA ALA A 220 13.81 -23.68 25.91
C ALA A 220 13.18 -22.77 24.83
N GLY A 221 11.91 -23.03 24.43
CA GLY A 221 11.25 -22.38 23.32
C GLY A 221 11.58 -23.04 21.98
N TYR A 222 10.96 -22.51 20.92
CA TYR A 222 11.14 -22.98 19.55
C TYR A 222 11.61 -21.83 18.67
N ILE A 223 12.69 -22.04 17.95
CA ILE A 223 13.29 -21.04 17.05
C ILE A 223 13.27 -21.58 15.63
N THR A 224 12.85 -20.77 14.69
CA THR A 224 12.88 -21.09 13.26
C THR A 224 13.01 -19.83 12.43
N ASN A 225 13.30 -20.00 11.15
CA ASN A 225 13.23 -18.93 10.16
C ASN A 225 12.28 -19.34 9.03
N LEU A 226 11.56 -18.38 8.49
CA LEU A 226 10.74 -18.54 7.32
C LEU A 226 11.14 -17.52 6.28
N GLY A 227 11.15 -17.96 5.02
CA GLY A 227 11.47 -17.11 3.89
C GLY A 227 10.30 -16.99 2.93
N LEU A 228 10.17 -15.80 2.35
CA LEU A 228 9.33 -15.48 1.20
C LEU A 228 10.13 -14.64 0.22
N VAL A 229 9.77 -14.71 -1.05
CA VAL A 229 10.25 -13.75 -2.04
C VAL A 229 9.10 -12.78 -2.32
N PHE A 230 9.39 -11.48 -2.26
CA PHE A 230 8.42 -10.48 -2.66
C PHE A 230 8.15 -10.64 -4.15
N PRO A 231 6.88 -10.80 -4.61
CA PRO A 231 6.58 -11.04 -6.00
C PRO A 231 7.06 -9.90 -6.91
N ALA A 232 7.39 -10.23 -8.15
CA ALA A 232 7.62 -9.21 -9.17
C ALA A 232 6.34 -8.38 -9.37
N ARG A 233 6.52 -7.13 -9.75
CA ARG A 233 5.42 -6.23 -10.05
C ARG A 233 4.52 -6.76 -11.17
N ASP A 234 5.14 -7.34 -12.18
CA ASP A 234 4.44 -7.90 -13.35
C ASP A 234 4.48 -9.43 -13.32
N LEU A 235 3.32 -10.04 -13.15
CA LEU A 235 3.14 -11.49 -13.21
C LEU A 235 2.76 -11.98 -14.62
N ARG A 236 2.67 -11.07 -15.57
CA ARG A 236 2.38 -11.37 -16.98
C ARG A 236 3.67 -11.61 -17.74
N ASP A 237 3.60 -12.38 -18.80
CA ASP A 237 4.67 -12.47 -19.78
C ASP A 237 4.73 -11.20 -20.65
N SER A 238 5.70 -11.12 -21.56
CA SER A 238 5.86 -10.00 -22.48
C SER A 238 4.63 -9.71 -23.35
N ASP A 239 3.75 -10.68 -23.49
CA ASP A 239 2.52 -10.59 -24.29
C ASP A 239 1.30 -10.18 -23.45
N GLY A 240 1.50 -9.87 -22.18
CA GLY A 240 0.44 -9.47 -21.25
C GLY A 240 -0.48 -10.64 -20.82
N ILE A 241 -0.10 -11.88 -21.10
CA ILE A 241 -0.86 -13.09 -20.77
C ILE A 241 -0.37 -13.65 -19.44
N LEU A 242 -1.31 -13.98 -18.55
CA LEU A 242 -0.97 -14.69 -17.32
C LEU A 242 -0.29 -16.04 -17.66
N LYS A 243 0.89 -16.28 -17.11
CA LYS A 243 1.64 -17.53 -17.31
C LYS A 243 0.75 -18.75 -17.04
N ARG A 244 0.50 -19.56 -18.07
CA ARG A 244 -0.33 -20.77 -18.00
C ARG A 244 0.19 -21.74 -16.94
N GLY A 245 -0.73 -22.30 -16.14
CA GLY A 245 -0.47 -23.43 -15.23
C GLY A 245 -0.14 -23.07 -13.79
N LYS A 246 0.00 -21.80 -13.43
CA LYS A 246 0.03 -21.37 -12.04
C LYS A 246 -1.11 -20.38 -11.85
N GLN A 247 -2.04 -20.70 -10.95
CA GLN A 247 -2.91 -19.65 -10.44
C GLN A 247 -2.00 -18.57 -9.86
N ALA A 248 -1.78 -17.51 -10.67
CA ALA A 248 -1.00 -16.37 -10.21
C ALA A 248 -1.79 -15.73 -9.08
N PHE A 249 -1.27 -15.84 -7.89
CA PHE A 249 -1.78 -15.13 -6.75
C PHE A 249 -0.69 -14.15 -6.32
N PRO A 250 -0.97 -12.86 -6.26
CA PRO A 250 -2.25 -12.21 -6.54
C PRO A 250 -2.57 -12.13 -8.05
N MET A 251 -3.85 -12.08 -8.39
CA MET A 251 -4.33 -11.94 -9.77
C MET A 251 -4.23 -10.51 -10.33
N TYR A 252 -3.55 -9.62 -9.67
CA TYR A 252 -3.39 -8.21 -10.05
C TYR A 252 -1.93 -7.76 -9.83
N GLU A 253 -1.55 -6.71 -10.51
CA GLU A 253 -0.24 -6.09 -10.37
C GLU A 253 -0.06 -5.54 -8.96
N VAL A 254 1.05 -5.93 -8.30
CA VAL A 254 1.37 -5.45 -6.96
C VAL A 254 1.84 -4.01 -7.06
N SER A 255 1.27 -3.12 -6.24
CA SER A 255 1.82 -1.78 -6.06
C SER A 255 3.22 -1.92 -5.47
N SER A 256 4.23 -1.39 -6.16
CA SER A 256 5.62 -1.54 -5.74
C SER A 256 6.01 -0.70 -4.52
N PHE A 257 5.13 0.19 -4.06
CA PHE A 257 5.47 1.15 -3.00
C PHE A 257 4.34 1.33 -2.01
N THR A 258 4.73 1.46 -0.74
CA THR A 258 3.89 2.09 0.27
C THR A 258 3.51 3.48 -0.21
N THR A 259 2.22 3.75 -0.31
CA THR A 259 1.67 4.98 -0.87
C THR A 259 0.72 5.63 0.12
N THR A 260 0.91 6.90 0.39
CA THR A 260 -0.05 7.71 1.15
C THR A 260 -0.56 8.82 0.24
N SER A 261 -1.82 8.79 -0.04
CA SER A 261 -2.55 9.70 -0.92
C SER A 261 -3.73 10.29 -0.15
N THR A 262 -4.44 11.26 -0.70
CA THR A 262 -5.58 11.89 -0.02
C THR A 262 -6.77 10.93 0.06
N LEU A 263 -7.05 10.23 -1.04
CA LEU A 263 -8.21 9.35 -1.14
C LEU A 263 -7.93 7.90 -0.77
N TYR A 264 -6.66 7.47 -0.74
CA TYR A 264 -6.31 6.10 -0.41
C TYR A 264 -4.91 5.99 0.17
N LYS A 265 -4.66 4.89 0.90
CA LYS A 265 -3.37 4.51 1.46
C LYS A 265 -3.09 3.06 1.13
N ILE A 266 -1.85 2.74 0.76
CA ILE A 266 -1.40 1.37 0.50
C ILE A 266 -0.26 1.08 1.46
N GLU A 267 -0.40 0.01 2.23
CA GLU A 267 0.60 -0.49 3.18
C GLU A 267 0.81 -1.99 2.99
N PHE A 268 2.01 -2.43 3.28
CA PHE A 268 2.38 -3.84 3.23
C PHE A 268 2.70 -4.35 4.62
N PHE A 269 2.16 -5.50 4.95
CA PHE A 269 2.35 -6.13 6.26
C PHE A 269 2.89 -7.55 6.10
N LEU A 270 3.81 -7.91 7.00
CA LEU A 270 4.15 -9.31 7.24
C LEU A 270 3.25 -9.84 8.35
N SER A 271 2.44 -10.83 8.00
CA SER A 271 1.53 -11.50 8.94
C SER A 271 2.08 -12.88 9.27
N ILE A 272 2.27 -13.15 10.57
CA ILE A 272 2.74 -14.43 11.08
C ILE A 272 1.63 -15.05 11.92
N LYS A 273 1.22 -16.26 11.54
CA LYS A 273 0.19 -17.02 12.25
C LYS A 273 0.77 -18.35 12.73
N VAL A 274 0.74 -18.56 14.03
CA VAL A 274 1.09 -19.83 14.65
C VAL A 274 -0.19 -20.60 14.96
N TRP A 275 -0.30 -21.79 14.38
CA TRP A 275 -1.48 -22.62 14.55
C TRP A 275 -1.23 -23.66 15.63
N ARG A 276 -2.17 -23.77 16.55
CA ARG A 276 -2.26 -24.84 17.55
C ARG A 276 -3.62 -25.53 17.41
N PRO A 277 -3.76 -26.81 17.78
CA PRO A 277 -5.07 -27.45 17.86
C PRO A 277 -5.95 -26.63 18.80
N ALA A 278 -7.22 -26.45 18.47
CA ALA A 278 -8.21 -26.01 19.46
C ALA A 278 -8.10 -26.97 20.64
N ALA A 279 -7.99 -26.46 21.87
CA ALA A 279 -8.16 -27.32 23.04
C ALA A 279 -9.48 -28.06 22.84
N ALA A 280 -9.43 -29.40 22.85
CA ALA A 280 -10.66 -30.20 22.78
C ALA A 280 -11.59 -29.63 23.86
N ALA A 281 -12.72 -29.11 23.47
CA ALA A 281 -13.75 -28.69 24.40
C ALA A 281 -13.94 -29.90 25.34
N ALA A 282 -13.68 -29.70 26.64
CA ALA A 282 -13.88 -30.76 27.62
C ALA A 282 -15.28 -31.30 27.38
N ALA A 283 -15.36 -32.55 26.98
CA ALA A 283 -16.64 -33.21 26.76
C ALA A 283 -17.45 -32.97 28.03
N ALA A 284 -18.62 -32.36 27.90
CA ALA A 284 -19.53 -32.20 29.00
C ALA A 284 -19.74 -33.61 29.60
N PRO A 285 -19.66 -33.79 30.91
CA PRO A 285 -19.92 -35.08 31.52
C PRO A 285 -21.32 -35.54 31.08
N PRO A 286 -21.51 -36.83 30.77
CA PRO A 286 -22.80 -37.34 30.41
C PRO A 286 -23.83 -37.02 31.52
N PRO A 287 -25.07 -36.69 31.16
CA PRO A 287 -26.09 -36.44 32.16
C PRO A 287 -26.16 -37.65 33.07
N SER A 288 -26.04 -37.43 34.38
CA SER A 288 -26.29 -38.48 35.37
C SER A 288 -27.75 -38.90 35.30
N ASP A 289 -28.00 -40.09 34.80
CA ASP A 289 -29.30 -40.77 35.00
C ASP A 289 -29.51 -40.92 36.51
N ASN A 290 -30.31 -40.04 37.06
CA ASN A 290 -30.95 -40.26 38.34
C ASN A 290 -32.35 -40.84 38.04
N GLY A 291 -32.45 -42.16 38.29
CA GLY A 291 -33.71 -42.90 38.32
C GLY A 291 -34.63 -42.48 39.47
#